data_a8d3766d098f7221255d837b0bb09098
#
_entry.id   a8d3766d098f7221255d837b0bb09098
#
_cell.length_a   1.000
_cell.length_b   1.000
_cell.length_c   1.000
_cell.angle_alpha   90.00
_cell.angle_beta   90.00
_cell.angle_gamma   90.00
#
_symmetry.space_group_name_H-M   'P 1'
#
loop_
_entity.id
_entity.type
_entity.pdbx_description
1 polymer ?
#
loop_
_entity_poly.entity_id
_entity_poly.type
_entity_poly.pdbx_seq_one_letter_code
_entity_poly.pdbx_strand_id
1 'polypeptide(L)'
;QPGEVLDYRASYKAKFFPNTEVGSVRVTTAEEEYEGEPMYRIVAHGKTLPAFRWVMNVDDKYTILVDREELKTRRFESDIREGNYRFWSNYVYDWPEMTVHTRWQGRRMVRDTTKTMSLTPRSMDPVSLYFHLRSIDPETLQEGKTEVLEMLLEDTIRHLRYRFLGRETKKIRNMGTFRTLKFACQIGTSEGYSFTDGTEFTVWISDDKNLIPLYIESPVRISSVQ
;
A
#
# COMPACT_ATOMS: atom_id res chain seq x y z
N GLN A 1 -11.73 3.17 -10.56
CA GLN A 1 -12.73 2.80 -11.58
C GLN A 1 -12.08 1.89 -12.63
N PRO A 2 -12.84 0.97 -13.30
CA PRO A 2 -12.31 0.19 -14.41
C PRO A 2 -11.70 1.10 -15.49
N GLY A 3 -10.52 0.72 -16.01
CA GLY A 3 -9.76 1.53 -16.97
C GLY A 3 -8.93 2.65 -16.33
N GLU A 4 -8.99 2.84 -15.02
CA GLU A 4 -8.17 3.83 -14.32
C GLU A 4 -6.69 3.45 -14.38
N VAL A 5 -5.86 4.43 -14.71
CA VAL A 5 -4.40 4.34 -14.65
C VAL A 5 -3.87 5.53 -13.86
N LEU A 6 -3.14 5.25 -12.78
CA LEU A 6 -2.50 6.27 -11.94
C LEU A 6 -0.99 6.04 -11.94
N ASP A 7 -0.25 7.07 -12.34
CA ASP A 7 1.21 7.06 -12.37
C ASP A 7 1.76 7.94 -11.24
N TYR A 8 2.49 7.34 -10.34
CA TYR A 8 3.18 8.01 -9.23
C TYR A 8 4.67 8.09 -9.48
N ARG A 9 5.30 9.12 -8.95
CA ARG A 9 6.75 9.31 -8.96
C ARG A 9 7.29 9.11 -7.56
N ALA A 10 8.28 8.24 -7.41
CA ALA A 10 9.02 8.09 -6.18
C ALA A 10 10.24 9.01 -6.20
N SER A 11 10.32 9.90 -5.23
CA SER A 11 11.43 10.84 -5.11
C SER A 11 12.13 10.69 -3.77
N TYR A 12 13.46 10.84 -3.78
CA TYR A 12 14.30 10.83 -2.60
C TYR A 12 14.84 12.23 -2.32
N LYS A 13 14.70 12.68 -1.08
CA LYS A 13 15.22 13.96 -0.61
C LYS A 13 16.28 13.72 0.46
N ALA A 14 17.53 13.98 0.16
CA ALA A 14 18.60 13.99 1.14
C ALA A 14 18.93 15.42 1.60
N LYS A 15 19.55 15.54 2.78
CA LYS A 15 19.85 16.85 3.42
C LYS A 15 20.65 17.81 2.53
N PHE A 16 21.50 17.26 1.65
CA PHE A 16 22.41 18.04 0.78
C PHE A 16 22.16 17.82 -0.73
N PHE A 17 21.11 17.08 -1.09
CA PHE A 17 20.78 16.81 -2.49
C PHE A 17 19.38 17.32 -2.82
N PRO A 18 19.16 17.80 -4.05
CA PRO A 18 17.82 18.19 -4.47
C PRO A 18 16.88 16.98 -4.45
N ASN A 19 15.59 17.24 -4.31
CA ASN A 19 14.57 16.22 -4.44
C ASN A 19 14.67 15.56 -5.83
N THR A 20 15.12 14.32 -5.88
CA THR A 20 15.45 13.58 -7.07
C THR A 20 14.47 12.45 -7.29
N GLU A 21 13.87 12.39 -8.48
CA GLU A 21 13.01 11.29 -8.89
C GLU A 21 13.87 10.05 -9.13
N VAL A 22 13.59 8.98 -8.38
CA VAL A 22 14.38 7.73 -8.39
C VAL A 22 13.60 6.53 -8.87
N GLY A 23 12.27 6.61 -8.90
CA GLY A 23 11.39 5.51 -9.27
C GLY A 23 9.99 5.98 -9.68
N SER A 24 9.19 5.03 -10.10
CA SER A 24 7.78 5.22 -10.44
C SER A 24 6.95 4.05 -9.92
N VAL A 25 5.67 4.32 -9.64
CA VAL A 25 4.67 3.30 -9.35
C VAL A 25 3.49 3.53 -10.29
N ARG A 26 3.08 2.51 -11.00
CA ARG A 26 1.87 2.52 -11.83
C ARG A 26 0.81 1.64 -11.18
N VAL A 27 -0.38 2.19 -10.98
CA VAL A 27 -1.56 1.47 -10.50
C VAL A 27 -2.59 1.43 -11.60
N THR A 28 -3.04 0.24 -11.96
CA THR A 28 -4.07 0.02 -12.99
C THR A 28 -5.24 -0.75 -12.41
N THR A 29 -6.45 -0.41 -12.83
CA THR A 29 -7.68 -1.12 -12.45
C THR A 29 -8.39 -1.62 -13.71
N ALA A 30 -8.68 -2.90 -13.76
CA ALA A 30 -9.42 -3.54 -14.85
C ALA A 30 -10.56 -4.41 -14.31
N GLU A 31 -11.52 -4.76 -15.16
CA GLU A 31 -12.50 -5.80 -14.85
C GLU A 31 -11.90 -7.16 -15.18
N GLU A 32 -12.19 -8.15 -14.36
CA GLU A 32 -11.77 -9.53 -14.55
C GLU A 32 -12.86 -10.46 -13.98
N GLU A 33 -12.99 -11.65 -14.54
CA GLU A 33 -13.81 -12.72 -13.97
C GLU A 33 -12.89 -13.71 -13.24
N TYR A 34 -13.25 -14.06 -12.02
CA TYR A 34 -12.53 -15.02 -11.21
C TYR A 34 -13.51 -16.00 -10.56
N GLU A 35 -13.38 -17.31 -10.89
CA GLU A 35 -14.27 -18.37 -10.41
C GLU A 35 -15.76 -18.12 -10.73
N GLY A 36 -16.05 -17.47 -11.87
CA GLY A 36 -17.41 -17.13 -12.29
C GLY A 36 -17.97 -15.84 -11.69
N GLU A 37 -17.21 -15.14 -10.84
CA GLU A 37 -17.63 -13.91 -10.18
C GLU A 37 -16.93 -12.68 -10.79
N PRO A 38 -17.66 -11.55 -10.96
CA PRO A 38 -17.07 -10.33 -11.49
C PRO A 38 -16.21 -9.63 -10.43
N MET A 39 -14.95 -9.39 -10.76
CA MET A 39 -13.95 -8.76 -9.89
C MET A 39 -13.37 -7.50 -10.49
N TYR A 40 -12.74 -6.69 -9.64
CA TYR A 40 -11.73 -5.72 -10.07
C TYR A 40 -10.36 -6.33 -9.90
N ARG A 41 -9.59 -6.33 -11.01
CA ARG A 41 -8.17 -6.64 -10.97
C ARG A 41 -7.39 -5.34 -10.86
N ILE A 42 -6.61 -5.23 -9.80
CA ILE A 42 -5.79 -4.05 -9.54
C ILE A 42 -4.34 -4.49 -9.52
N VAL A 43 -3.51 -3.79 -10.28
CA VAL A 43 -2.07 -4.05 -10.35
C VAL A 43 -1.32 -2.79 -9.95
N ALA A 44 -0.49 -2.89 -8.91
CA ALA A 44 0.47 -1.86 -8.54
C ALA A 44 1.88 -2.35 -8.91
N HIS A 45 2.61 -1.57 -9.72
CA HIS A 45 3.93 -1.94 -10.20
C HIS A 45 4.93 -0.81 -9.93
N GLY A 46 5.84 -1.06 -9.00
CA GLY A 46 6.89 -0.15 -8.59
C GLY A 46 8.23 -0.47 -9.26
N LYS A 47 8.92 0.53 -9.82
CA LYS A 47 10.23 0.36 -10.47
C LYS A 47 11.18 1.49 -10.14
N THR A 48 12.45 1.14 -9.97
CA THR A 48 13.54 2.11 -9.97
C THR A 48 13.80 2.59 -11.41
N LEU A 49 13.98 3.90 -11.58
CA LEU A 49 14.38 4.47 -12.86
C LEU A 49 15.74 3.92 -13.32
N PRO A 50 15.95 3.72 -14.63
CA PRO A 50 17.18 3.11 -15.16
C PRO A 50 18.46 3.76 -14.62
N ALA A 51 18.49 5.10 -14.49
CA ALA A 51 19.64 5.86 -14.01
C ALA A 51 20.02 5.55 -12.54
N PHE A 52 19.14 4.96 -11.75
CA PHE A 52 19.36 4.69 -10.32
C PHE A 52 19.43 3.20 -9.98
N ARG A 53 19.28 2.29 -10.95
CA ARG A 53 19.31 0.84 -10.73
C ARG A 53 20.62 0.32 -10.17
N TRP A 54 21.71 1.04 -10.37
CA TRP A 54 23.03 0.70 -9.83
C TRP A 54 23.12 0.94 -8.32
N VAL A 55 22.32 1.85 -7.77
CA VAL A 55 22.19 2.06 -6.31
C VAL A 55 21.29 1.00 -5.70
N MET A 56 20.08 0.87 -6.25
CA MET A 56 19.08 -0.10 -5.81
C MET A 56 18.13 -0.40 -6.97
N ASN A 57 18.08 -1.66 -7.38
CA ASN A 57 17.17 -2.08 -8.44
C ASN A 57 15.92 -2.68 -7.83
N VAL A 58 14.81 -1.91 -7.86
CA VAL A 58 13.47 -2.34 -7.43
C VAL A 58 12.62 -2.64 -8.66
N ASP A 59 11.93 -3.77 -8.66
CA ASP A 59 10.91 -4.17 -9.63
C ASP A 59 9.84 -4.99 -8.90
N ASP A 60 8.93 -4.31 -8.20
CA ASP A 60 7.95 -4.91 -7.30
C ASP A 60 6.56 -4.82 -7.91
N LYS A 61 5.89 -5.96 -7.98
CA LYS A 61 4.55 -6.07 -8.54
C LYS A 61 3.59 -6.68 -7.53
N TYR A 62 2.48 -6.01 -7.35
CA TYR A 62 1.35 -6.47 -6.55
C TYR A 62 0.13 -6.61 -7.45
N THR A 63 -0.61 -7.70 -7.30
CA THR A 63 -1.87 -7.94 -8.00
C THR A 63 -2.93 -8.33 -6.98
N ILE A 64 -4.08 -7.67 -6.99
CA ILE A 64 -5.23 -8.06 -6.19
C ILE A 64 -6.47 -8.27 -7.06
N LEU A 65 -7.29 -9.22 -6.64
CA LEU A 65 -8.66 -9.41 -7.11
C LEU A 65 -9.59 -9.02 -5.99
N VAL A 66 -10.45 -8.06 -6.27
CA VAL A 66 -11.36 -7.45 -5.30
C VAL A 66 -12.79 -7.65 -5.78
N ASP A 67 -13.64 -8.13 -4.89
CA ASP A 67 -15.07 -8.22 -5.14
C ASP A 67 -15.66 -6.85 -5.50
N ARG A 68 -16.56 -6.80 -6.48
CA ARG A 68 -17.11 -5.53 -7.01
C ARG A 68 -18.16 -4.90 -6.10
N GLU A 69 -18.83 -5.67 -5.26
CA GLU A 69 -19.90 -5.20 -4.39
C GLU A 69 -19.38 -4.81 -3.02
N GLU A 70 -18.64 -5.71 -2.37
CA GLU A 70 -18.15 -5.52 -1.01
C GLU A 70 -16.76 -4.87 -0.95
N LEU A 71 -16.06 -4.79 -2.10
CA LEU A 71 -14.67 -4.31 -2.21
C LEU A 71 -13.69 -5.08 -1.30
N LYS A 72 -13.99 -6.33 -1.02
CA LYS A 72 -13.14 -7.23 -0.25
C LYS A 72 -12.17 -7.97 -1.17
N THR A 73 -10.92 -8.09 -0.74
CA THR A 73 -9.92 -8.86 -1.46
C THR A 73 -10.28 -10.34 -1.46
N ARG A 74 -10.30 -10.96 -2.63
CA ARG A 74 -10.42 -12.42 -2.80
C ARG A 74 -9.07 -13.07 -2.98
N ARG A 75 -8.15 -12.39 -3.67
CA ARG A 75 -6.78 -12.87 -3.88
C ARG A 75 -5.81 -11.71 -3.89
N PHE A 76 -4.67 -11.90 -3.25
CA PHE A 76 -3.52 -10.99 -3.30
C PHE A 76 -2.29 -11.77 -3.74
N GLU A 77 -1.49 -11.18 -4.61
CA GLU A 77 -0.22 -11.73 -5.06
C GLU A 77 0.84 -10.63 -5.06
N SER A 78 2.04 -10.94 -4.56
CA SER A 78 3.22 -10.08 -4.65
C SER A 78 4.38 -10.80 -5.31
N ASP A 79 5.11 -10.10 -6.17
CA ASP A 79 6.42 -10.49 -6.73
C ASP A 79 7.38 -9.33 -6.48
N ILE A 80 8.23 -9.48 -5.46
CA ILE A 80 9.15 -8.46 -4.95
C ILE A 80 10.56 -8.77 -5.41
N ARG A 81 11.19 -7.80 -6.07
CA ARG A 81 12.55 -7.89 -6.62
C ARG A 81 13.35 -6.65 -6.28
N GLU A 82 14.05 -6.67 -5.15
CA GLU A 82 14.85 -5.56 -4.66
C GLU A 82 16.34 -5.95 -4.61
N GLY A 83 17.13 -5.43 -5.53
CA GLY A 83 18.53 -5.82 -5.66
C GLY A 83 18.69 -7.34 -5.82
N ASN A 84 19.24 -7.98 -4.78
CA ASN A 84 19.37 -9.44 -4.70
C ASN A 84 18.24 -10.12 -3.92
N TYR A 85 17.34 -9.34 -3.31
CA TYR A 85 16.19 -9.88 -2.59
C TYR A 85 15.11 -10.31 -3.59
N ARG A 86 14.51 -11.46 -3.31
CA ARG A 86 13.37 -12.01 -4.06
C ARG A 86 12.38 -12.57 -3.09
N PHE A 87 11.13 -12.18 -3.24
CA PHE A 87 10.04 -12.68 -2.42
C PHE A 87 8.78 -12.75 -3.26
N TRP A 88 8.10 -13.87 -3.21
CA TRP A 88 6.80 -14.06 -3.83
C TRP A 88 5.81 -14.50 -2.77
N SER A 89 4.58 -14.00 -2.85
CA SER A 89 3.49 -14.46 -1.99
C SER A 89 2.16 -14.51 -2.74
N ASN A 90 1.30 -15.41 -2.28
CA ASN A 90 -0.08 -15.53 -2.73
C ASN A 90 -0.98 -15.74 -1.51
N TYR A 91 -2.04 -14.94 -1.39
CA TYR A 91 -3.04 -15.03 -0.33
C TYR A 91 -4.40 -15.24 -0.97
N VAL A 92 -5.14 -16.24 -0.48
CA VAL A 92 -6.53 -16.53 -0.87
C VAL A 92 -7.40 -16.32 0.34
N TYR A 93 -8.34 -15.40 0.25
CA TYR A 93 -9.23 -14.97 1.33
C TYR A 93 -10.53 -15.74 1.28
N ASP A 94 -10.88 -16.36 2.37
CA ASP A 94 -12.18 -17.00 2.63
C ASP A 94 -12.92 -16.16 3.68
N TRP A 95 -13.74 -15.22 3.20
CA TRP A 95 -14.49 -14.32 4.06
C TRP A 95 -15.63 -14.99 4.83
N PRO A 96 -16.37 -15.97 4.25
CA PRO A 96 -17.34 -16.77 5.00
C PRO A 96 -16.71 -17.47 6.20
N GLU A 97 -15.57 -18.10 6.05
CA GLU A 97 -14.84 -18.81 7.10
C GLU A 97 -13.93 -17.88 7.92
N MET A 98 -13.83 -16.60 7.56
CA MET A 98 -12.96 -15.61 8.20
C MET A 98 -11.52 -16.09 8.31
N THR A 99 -10.99 -16.67 7.21
CA THR A 99 -9.62 -17.17 7.13
C THR A 99 -8.92 -16.68 5.86
N VAL A 100 -7.61 -16.66 5.89
CA VAL A 100 -6.77 -16.46 4.72
C VAL A 100 -5.72 -17.57 4.63
N HIS A 101 -5.64 -18.17 3.44
CA HIS A 101 -4.62 -19.15 3.12
C HIS A 101 -3.46 -18.44 2.42
N THR A 102 -2.31 -18.44 3.07
CA THR A 102 -1.11 -17.77 2.57
C THR A 102 -0.10 -18.80 2.09
N ARG A 103 0.56 -18.49 0.97
CA ARG A 103 1.69 -19.25 0.44
C ARG A 103 2.75 -18.25 0.01
N TRP A 104 4.00 -18.47 0.44
CA TRP A 104 5.11 -17.60 0.07
C TRP A 104 6.41 -18.33 -0.13
N GLN A 105 7.30 -17.70 -0.89
CA GLN A 105 8.64 -18.18 -1.15
C GLN A 105 9.62 -16.99 -1.10
N GLY A 106 10.65 -17.08 -0.28
CA GLY A 106 11.71 -16.09 -0.19
C GLY A 106 13.08 -16.69 -0.56
N ARG A 107 14.07 -15.84 -0.76
CA ARG A 107 15.43 -16.24 -1.21
C ARG A 107 16.09 -17.32 -0.35
N ARG A 108 15.82 -17.33 0.96
CA ARG A 108 16.40 -18.30 1.91
C ARG A 108 15.53 -19.53 2.11
N MET A 109 14.31 -19.53 1.58
CA MET A 109 13.39 -20.65 1.72
C MET A 109 13.46 -21.50 0.45
N VAL A 110 14.04 -22.69 0.56
CA VAL A 110 14.12 -23.69 -0.51
C VAL A 110 12.74 -24.32 -0.78
N ARG A 111 11.78 -24.12 0.11
CA ARG A 111 10.43 -24.69 0.03
C ARG A 111 9.37 -23.59 0.17
N ASP A 112 8.27 -23.77 -0.53
CA ASP A 112 7.07 -23.00 -0.31
C ASP A 112 6.60 -23.15 1.14
N THR A 113 6.32 -22.05 1.77
CA THR A 113 5.73 -22.01 3.11
C THR A 113 4.26 -21.67 2.99
N THR A 114 3.42 -22.37 3.73
CA THR A 114 1.98 -22.13 3.80
C THR A 114 1.55 -21.89 5.22
N LYS A 115 0.56 -21.02 5.41
CA LYS A 115 -0.05 -20.73 6.71
C LYS A 115 -1.51 -20.36 6.50
N THR A 116 -2.37 -20.77 7.42
CA THR A 116 -3.73 -20.24 7.52
C THR A 116 -3.81 -19.31 8.70
N MET A 117 -4.35 -18.11 8.50
CA MET A 117 -4.54 -17.12 9.55
C MET A 117 -6.02 -16.73 9.63
N SER A 118 -6.46 -16.37 10.83
CA SER A 118 -7.81 -15.84 11.04
C SER A 118 -7.88 -14.40 10.57
N LEU A 119 -9.02 -14.04 9.96
CA LEU A 119 -9.35 -12.69 9.55
C LEU A 119 -10.29 -12.04 10.56
N THR A 120 -10.32 -10.73 10.55
CA THR A 120 -11.41 -9.92 11.11
C THR A 120 -12.02 -9.08 10.00
N PRO A 121 -13.18 -8.44 10.23
CA PRO A 121 -13.74 -7.50 9.24
C PRO A 121 -12.82 -6.30 8.90
N ARG A 122 -11.76 -6.08 9.70
CA ARG A 122 -10.77 -5.01 9.52
C ARG A 122 -9.50 -5.47 8.81
N SER A 123 -9.39 -6.77 8.51
CA SER A 123 -8.21 -7.32 7.84
C SER A 123 -8.15 -6.87 6.38
N MET A 124 -6.98 -6.45 5.95
CA MET A 124 -6.72 -6.04 4.57
C MET A 124 -5.28 -6.32 4.17
N ASP A 125 -5.03 -6.30 2.89
CA ASP A 125 -3.69 -6.31 2.31
C ASP A 125 -3.17 -4.87 2.05
N PRO A 126 -1.88 -4.68 1.74
CA PRO A 126 -1.31 -3.35 1.53
C PRO A 126 -1.93 -2.56 0.37
N VAL A 127 -2.44 -3.24 -0.66
CA VAL A 127 -3.06 -2.58 -1.81
C VAL A 127 -4.51 -2.21 -1.52
N SER A 128 -5.22 -3.05 -0.76
CA SER A 128 -6.59 -2.76 -0.30
C SER A 128 -6.65 -1.54 0.60
N LEU A 129 -5.60 -1.26 1.37
CA LEU A 129 -5.49 -0.01 2.14
C LEU A 129 -5.62 1.23 1.24
N TYR A 130 -4.99 1.21 0.05
CA TYR A 130 -5.11 2.30 -0.92
C TYR A 130 -6.56 2.55 -1.32
N PHE A 131 -7.35 1.48 -1.54
CA PHE A 131 -8.77 1.60 -1.90
C PHE A 131 -9.64 1.94 -0.70
N HIS A 132 -9.31 1.43 0.48
CA HIS A 132 -9.99 1.80 1.72
C HIS A 132 -9.94 3.32 1.93
N LEU A 133 -8.77 3.94 1.78
CA LEU A 133 -8.61 5.39 1.90
C LEU A 133 -9.45 6.17 0.85
N ARG A 134 -9.73 5.57 -0.31
CA ARG A 134 -10.56 6.14 -1.38
C ARG A 134 -12.06 5.88 -1.22
N SER A 135 -12.45 5.09 -0.23
CA SER A 135 -13.86 4.79 0.09
C SER A 135 -14.34 5.49 1.36
N ILE A 136 -13.48 6.21 2.05
CA ILE A 136 -13.84 6.97 3.25
C ILE A 136 -14.79 8.10 2.86
N ASP A 137 -15.89 8.25 3.60
CA ASP A 137 -16.73 9.44 3.50
C ASP A 137 -16.05 10.62 4.20
N PRO A 138 -15.61 11.67 3.47
CA PRO A 138 -14.91 12.81 4.05
C PRO A 138 -15.72 13.57 5.12
N GLU A 139 -17.04 13.48 5.09
CA GLU A 139 -17.91 14.17 6.05
C GLU A 139 -17.99 13.46 7.41
N THR A 140 -17.57 12.18 7.45
CA THR A 140 -17.49 11.41 8.70
C THR A 140 -16.17 11.57 9.43
N LEU A 141 -15.16 12.20 8.78
CA LEU A 141 -13.83 12.37 9.33
C LEU A 141 -13.82 13.35 10.50
N GLN A 142 -13.19 12.95 11.60
CA GLN A 142 -13.00 13.79 12.78
C GLN A 142 -11.50 14.04 12.97
N GLU A 143 -11.12 15.32 13.01
CA GLU A 143 -9.72 15.70 13.19
C GLU A 143 -9.17 15.18 14.55
N GLY A 144 -7.98 14.58 14.49
CA GLY A 144 -7.33 13.96 15.65
C GLY A 144 -7.82 12.55 15.99
N LYS A 145 -8.95 12.09 15.45
CA LYS A 145 -9.42 10.72 15.67
C LYS A 145 -8.47 9.73 15.01
N THR A 146 -8.08 8.71 15.76
CA THR A 146 -7.22 7.62 15.29
C THR A 146 -8.06 6.38 15.02
N GLU A 147 -7.88 5.79 13.86
CA GLU A 147 -8.43 4.50 13.46
C GLU A 147 -7.31 3.48 13.32
N VAL A 148 -7.65 2.21 13.56
CA VAL A 148 -6.68 1.11 13.45
C VAL A 148 -7.24 0.04 12.52
N LEU A 149 -6.40 -0.40 11.58
CA LEU A 149 -6.67 -1.46 10.64
C LEU A 149 -5.67 -2.60 10.86
N GLU A 150 -6.06 -3.78 10.45
CA GLU A 150 -5.22 -4.98 10.46
C GLU A 150 -4.69 -5.21 9.04
N MET A 151 -3.37 -5.18 8.88
CA MET A 151 -2.73 -5.37 7.59
C MET A 151 -1.97 -6.70 7.56
N LEU A 152 -2.33 -7.55 6.62
CA LEU A 152 -1.57 -8.76 6.32
C LEU A 152 -0.27 -8.38 5.63
N LEU A 153 0.85 -8.72 6.26
CA LEU A 153 2.19 -8.57 5.70
C LEU A 153 2.94 -9.89 5.88
N GLU A 154 3.33 -10.51 4.77
CA GLU A 154 4.00 -11.81 4.75
C GLU A 154 3.17 -12.89 5.49
N ASP A 155 3.62 -13.34 6.64
CA ASP A 155 2.98 -14.36 7.48
C ASP A 155 2.38 -13.79 8.78
N THR A 156 2.23 -12.47 8.86
CA THR A 156 1.94 -11.75 10.09
C THR A 156 0.84 -10.71 9.86
N ILE A 157 -0.04 -10.56 10.84
CA ILE A 157 -0.97 -9.44 10.89
C ILE A 157 -0.32 -8.30 11.65
N ARG A 158 -0.16 -7.16 11.00
CA ARG A 158 0.34 -5.92 11.60
C ARG A 158 -0.77 -4.91 11.72
N HIS A 159 -0.69 -4.04 12.72
CA HIS A 159 -1.64 -2.95 12.88
C HIS A 159 -1.13 -1.71 12.17
N LEU A 160 -1.99 -1.11 11.34
CA LEU A 160 -1.79 0.22 10.79
C LEU A 160 -2.72 1.16 11.50
N ARG A 161 -2.18 2.21 12.10
CA ARG A 161 -3.00 3.33 12.59
C ARG A 161 -2.94 4.47 11.60
N TYR A 162 -4.07 5.12 11.40
CA TYR A 162 -4.14 6.38 10.68
C TYR A 162 -4.96 7.39 11.45
N ARG A 163 -4.62 8.66 11.31
CA ARG A 163 -5.26 9.78 11.98
C ARG A 163 -5.50 10.90 10.99
N PHE A 164 -6.71 11.37 10.91
CA PHE A 164 -7.04 12.54 10.11
C PHE A 164 -6.49 13.81 10.79
N LEU A 165 -5.72 14.59 10.03
CA LEU A 165 -5.07 15.83 10.50
C LEU A 165 -5.76 17.11 10.02
N GLY A 166 -6.87 16.97 9.26
CA GLY A 166 -7.62 18.10 8.72
C GLY A 166 -7.48 18.26 7.22
N ARG A 167 -8.11 19.34 6.73
CA ARG A 167 -8.09 19.74 5.32
C ARG A 167 -7.04 20.83 5.12
N GLU A 168 -6.24 20.69 4.07
CA GLU A 168 -5.26 21.71 3.69
C GLU A 168 -5.10 21.83 2.17
N THR A 169 -4.49 22.91 1.72
CA THR A 169 -4.09 23.08 0.33
C THR A 169 -2.65 22.61 0.15
N LYS A 170 -2.42 21.63 -0.72
CA LYS A 170 -1.10 21.03 -1.01
C LYS A 170 -0.64 21.42 -2.39
N LYS A 171 0.54 22.05 -2.49
CA LYS A 171 1.22 22.27 -3.76
C LYS A 171 2.07 21.05 -4.08
N ILE A 172 1.85 20.43 -5.24
CA ILE A 172 2.59 19.26 -5.73
C ILE A 172 3.42 19.71 -6.94
N ARG A 173 4.71 19.39 -6.90
CA ARG A 173 5.66 19.78 -7.95
C ARG A 173 5.21 19.28 -9.31
N ASN A 174 5.17 20.16 -10.31
CA ASN A 174 4.79 19.89 -11.70
C ASN A 174 3.32 19.41 -11.90
N MET A 175 2.48 19.45 -10.87
CA MET A 175 1.08 19.05 -10.97
C MET A 175 0.12 20.19 -10.60
N GLY A 176 0.54 21.16 -9.77
CA GLY A 176 -0.31 22.25 -9.33
C GLY A 176 -0.64 22.23 -7.85
N THR A 177 -1.75 22.85 -7.51
CA THR A 177 -2.21 23.04 -6.13
C THR A 177 -3.59 22.40 -5.98
N PHE A 178 -3.75 21.57 -4.94
CA PHE A 178 -4.95 20.76 -4.71
C PHE A 178 -5.49 20.99 -3.30
N ARG A 179 -6.80 20.98 -3.16
CA ARG A 179 -7.42 20.77 -1.84
C ARG A 179 -7.23 19.31 -1.46
N THR A 180 -6.85 19.06 -0.22
CA THR A 180 -6.49 17.73 0.24
C THR A 180 -6.99 17.45 1.65
N LEU A 181 -7.26 16.17 1.90
CA LEU A 181 -7.40 15.56 3.21
C LEU A 181 -6.02 15.04 3.62
N LYS A 182 -5.56 15.40 4.81
CA LYS A 182 -4.24 15.01 5.32
C LYS A 182 -4.37 13.95 6.39
N PHE A 183 -3.60 12.89 6.26
CA PHE A 183 -3.55 11.79 7.23
C PHE A 183 -2.13 11.53 7.69
N ALA A 184 -1.97 11.27 8.98
CA ALA A 184 -0.78 10.64 9.55
C ALA A 184 -1.03 9.13 9.66
N CYS A 185 -0.09 8.33 9.15
CA CYS A 185 -0.19 6.88 9.12
C CYS A 185 1.05 6.25 9.74
N GLN A 186 0.88 5.14 10.44
CA GLN A 186 1.99 4.40 11.03
C GLN A 186 1.70 2.90 11.05
N ILE A 187 2.70 2.09 10.66
CA ILE A 187 2.62 0.63 10.70
C ILE A 187 3.31 0.14 11.98
N GLY A 188 2.65 -0.75 12.70
CA GLY A 188 3.22 -1.42 13.88
C GLY A 188 4.43 -2.28 13.51
N THR A 189 5.46 -2.28 14.34
CA THR A 189 6.74 -2.97 14.09
C THR A 189 6.75 -4.42 14.57
N SER A 190 5.76 -4.83 15.37
CA SER A 190 5.63 -6.18 15.91
C SER A 190 4.18 -6.66 15.80
N GLU A 191 3.96 -7.93 16.09
CA GLU A 191 2.60 -8.44 16.31
C GLU A 191 1.92 -7.60 17.39
N GLY A 192 0.79 -6.98 17.05
CA GLY A 192 0.05 -6.10 17.95
C GLY A 192 0.24 -4.60 17.68
N TYR A 193 0.03 -3.80 18.71
CA TYR A 193 -0.08 -2.34 18.64
C TYR A 193 1.21 -1.59 18.98
N SER A 194 2.37 -2.23 18.85
CA SER A 194 3.65 -1.56 19.09
C SER A 194 4.03 -0.65 17.92
N PHE A 195 4.09 0.65 18.16
CA PHE A 195 4.44 1.67 17.19
C PHE A 195 5.74 2.35 17.61
N THR A 196 6.70 2.42 16.69
CA THR A 196 7.98 3.07 16.96
C THR A 196 7.91 4.55 16.59
N ASP A 197 8.29 5.42 17.49
CA ASP A 197 8.33 6.86 17.25
C ASP A 197 9.19 7.21 16.03
N GLY A 198 8.69 8.17 15.23
CA GLY A 198 9.36 8.65 14.02
C GLY A 198 9.27 7.71 12.81
N THR A 199 8.39 6.72 12.83
CA THR A 199 8.03 5.89 11.65
C THR A 199 6.72 6.31 11.01
N GLU A 200 6.13 7.41 11.48
CA GLU A 200 4.91 7.98 10.92
C GLU A 200 5.18 8.56 9.53
N PHE A 201 4.34 8.24 8.57
CA PHE A 201 4.33 8.84 7.24
C PHE A 201 3.03 9.61 7.01
N THR A 202 3.09 10.61 6.15
CA THR A 202 1.93 11.48 5.88
C THR A 202 1.40 11.23 4.48
N VAL A 203 0.08 11.13 4.36
CA VAL A 203 -0.63 10.95 3.09
C VAL A 203 -1.55 12.14 2.85
N TRP A 204 -1.52 12.69 1.64
CA TRP A 204 -2.47 13.70 1.17
C TRP A 204 -3.34 13.10 0.07
N ILE A 205 -4.63 13.10 0.30
CA ILE A 205 -5.66 12.56 -0.62
C ILE A 205 -6.43 13.74 -1.20
N SER A 206 -6.82 13.72 -2.47
CA SER A 206 -7.65 14.79 -3.05
C SER A 206 -8.97 14.93 -2.29
N ASP A 207 -9.32 16.18 -1.95
CA ASP A 207 -10.62 16.52 -1.33
C ASP A 207 -11.66 16.71 -2.42
N ASP A 208 -11.99 15.62 -3.12
CA ASP A 208 -12.98 15.52 -4.16
C ASP A 208 -13.60 14.10 -4.19
N LYS A 209 -14.56 13.89 -5.08
CA LYS A 209 -15.27 12.59 -5.21
C LYS A 209 -14.39 11.38 -5.56
N ASN A 210 -13.17 11.58 -6.02
CA ASN A 210 -12.29 10.50 -6.45
C ASN A 210 -11.34 10.04 -5.32
N LEU A 211 -11.08 10.89 -4.32
CA LEU A 211 -10.22 10.61 -3.17
C LEU A 211 -8.89 9.97 -3.57
N ILE A 212 -8.21 10.59 -4.54
CA ILE A 212 -6.94 10.03 -5.06
C ILE A 212 -5.81 10.39 -4.11
N PRO A 213 -5.01 9.44 -3.61
CA PRO A 213 -3.76 9.73 -2.92
C PRO A 213 -2.82 10.48 -3.86
N LEU A 214 -2.57 11.76 -3.58
CA LEU A 214 -1.80 12.66 -4.43
C LEU A 214 -0.33 12.73 -4.03
N TYR A 215 -0.06 12.61 -2.72
CA TYR A 215 1.29 12.77 -2.19
C TYR A 215 1.47 11.95 -0.92
N ILE A 216 2.60 11.26 -0.82
CA ILE A 216 3.00 10.51 0.37
C ILE A 216 4.40 10.98 0.76
N GLU A 217 4.60 11.32 2.03
CA GLU A 217 5.89 11.71 2.59
C GLU A 217 6.24 10.81 3.76
N SER A 218 7.33 10.07 3.62
CA SER A 218 7.83 9.17 4.65
C SER A 218 9.21 9.64 5.13
N PRO A 219 9.46 9.69 6.45
CA PRO A 219 10.80 9.93 6.97
C PRO A 219 11.69 8.72 6.62
N VAL A 220 12.54 8.85 5.61
CA VAL A 220 13.53 7.81 5.31
C VAL A 220 14.64 7.90 6.36
N ARG A 221 14.68 6.98 7.31
CA ARG A 221 15.88 6.74 8.11
C ARG A 221 16.81 5.89 7.27
N ILE A 222 17.90 6.47 6.80
CA ILE A 222 19.01 5.69 6.28
C ILE A 222 19.64 5.01 7.51
N SER A 223 19.23 3.77 7.78
CA SER A 223 20.03 2.89 8.62
C SER A 223 21.30 2.62 7.83
N SER A 224 22.44 3.04 8.34
CA SER A 224 23.74 2.69 7.79
C SER A 224 23.79 1.18 7.60
N VAL A 225 23.87 0.77 6.34
CA VAL A 225 24.27 -0.60 5.99
C VAL A 225 25.74 -0.69 6.39
N GLN A 226 26.03 -1.40 7.47
CA GLN A 226 27.36 -1.90 7.77
C GLN A 226 27.57 -3.23 7.04
#